data_3ea7547f63e1fc635159ea2753e61644
#
_entry.id   3ea7547f63e1fc635159ea2753e61644
#
_cell.length_a   1.000
_cell.length_b   1.000
_cell.length_c   1.000
_cell.angle_alpha   90.00
_cell.angle_beta   90.00
_cell.angle_gamma   90.00
#
_symmetry.space_group_name_H-M   'P 1'
#
loop_
_entity.id
_entity.type
_entity.pdbx_description
1 polymer ?
#
loop_
_entity_poly.entity_id
_entity_poly.type
_entity_poly.pdbx_seq_one_letter_code
_entity_poly.pdbx_strand_id
1 'polypeptide(L)'
;MKQPVKGGKKIKTKKKSYSDNPSQSRKRKHKQEYGTSKLEYDFAHDFLDKLGLKYVYQFEAKDIKRFFDFAVTAEENYPYKYVLKEGINSIDQDAQLFIPNFLIEVDGDYFHSNPLLVKENELNPMQKHNKFVDKLKDEWCGMHCIPLLRIWENDIRKNPKKVINMICEYSLAAKKRQLIKENRKRPH
;
A
#
# COMPACT_ATOMS: atom_id res chain seq x y z
N MET A 1 1.27 -64.68 -39.50
CA MET A 1 1.10 -64.60 -38.03
C MET A 1 1.76 -63.38 -37.56
N LYS A 2 0.96 -62.37 -37.19
CA LYS A 2 1.46 -61.09 -36.61
C LYS A 2 1.09 -61.04 -35.11
N GLN A 3 2.10 -60.88 -34.24
CA GLN A 3 1.89 -60.79 -32.80
C GLN A 3 1.44 -59.39 -32.41
N PRO A 4 0.60 -59.18 -31.36
CA PRO A 4 0.11 -57.93 -30.95
C PRO A 4 1.12 -57.20 -30.04
N VAL A 5 1.26 -55.87 -30.28
CA VAL A 5 2.11 -54.97 -29.51
C VAL A 5 1.42 -54.65 -28.17
N LYS A 6 2.13 -54.90 -27.06
CA LYS A 6 1.67 -54.62 -25.70
C LYS A 6 1.57 -53.11 -25.44
N GLY A 7 0.40 -52.68 -24.93
CA GLY A 7 0.08 -51.29 -24.62
C GLY A 7 0.97 -50.64 -23.56
N GLY A 8 1.43 -49.43 -23.86
CA GLY A 8 2.19 -48.60 -22.96
C GLY A 8 1.33 -48.08 -21.78
N LYS A 9 1.81 -48.27 -20.55
CA LYS A 9 1.21 -47.72 -19.34
C LYS A 9 1.28 -46.17 -19.36
N LYS A 10 0.13 -45.50 -19.39
CA LYS A 10 0.05 -44.04 -19.16
C LYS A 10 0.45 -43.72 -17.74
N ILE A 11 1.57 -43.06 -17.56
CA ILE A 11 1.98 -42.47 -16.28
C ILE A 11 1.06 -41.30 -15.99
N LYS A 12 0.15 -41.46 -15.02
CA LYS A 12 -0.67 -40.37 -14.49
C LYS A 12 0.22 -39.52 -13.59
N THR A 13 0.73 -38.40 -14.09
CA THR A 13 1.33 -37.36 -13.26
C THR A 13 0.22 -36.72 -12.43
N LYS A 14 0.19 -36.98 -11.13
CA LYS A 14 -0.66 -36.23 -10.17
C LYS A 14 -0.17 -34.81 -10.17
N LYS A 15 -0.95 -33.86 -10.74
CA LYS A 15 -0.79 -32.46 -10.47
C LYS A 15 -1.07 -32.26 -8.98
N LYS A 16 -0.05 -31.95 -8.19
CA LYS A 16 -0.23 -31.46 -6.82
C LYS A 16 -1.06 -30.17 -6.91
N SER A 17 -2.27 -30.21 -6.36
CA SER A 17 -3.07 -29.02 -6.22
C SER A 17 -2.41 -28.11 -5.17
N TYR A 18 -2.37 -26.82 -5.44
CA TYR A 18 -1.79 -25.80 -4.56
C TYR A 18 -2.57 -25.62 -3.23
N SER A 19 -3.62 -26.44 -3.01
CA SER A 19 -4.51 -26.36 -1.85
C SER A 19 -3.97 -27.00 -0.56
N ASP A 20 -2.85 -27.74 -0.61
CA ASP A 20 -2.34 -28.49 0.55
C ASP A 20 -1.20 -27.78 1.29
N ASN A 21 -1.12 -26.45 1.24
CA ASN A 21 -0.12 -25.69 1.97
C ASN A 21 -0.60 -25.47 3.41
N PRO A 22 0.01 -26.11 4.44
CA PRO A 22 -0.46 -26.02 5.84
C PRO A 22 -0.44 -24.59 6.42
N SER A 23 0.24 -23.66 5.73
CA SER A 23 0.27 -22.25 6.13
C SER A 23 -1.06 -21.52 5.93
N GLN A 24 -1.99 -22.05 5.11
CA GLN A 24 -3.28 -21.41 4.86
C GLN A 24 -4.37 -21.77 5.88
N SER A 25 -4.13 -22.76 6.75
CA SER A 25 -5.12 -23.22 7.75
C SER A 25 -5.13 -22.40 9.05
N ARG A 26 -4.19 -21.47 9.24
CA ARG A 26 -4.22 -20.59 10.42
C ARG A 26 -5.35 -19.57 10.23
N LYS A 27 -6.47 -19.76 10.94
CA LYS A 27 -7.55 -18.78 11.04
C LYS A 27 -6.93 -17.41 11.35
N ARG A 28 -6.98 -16.48 10.39
CA ARG A 28 -6.52 -15.12 10.60
C ARG A 28 -7.36 -14.51 11.71
N LYS A 29 -6.73 -13.99 12.76
CA LYS A 29 -7.40 -13.40 13.92
C LYS A 29 -8.24 -12.16 13.56
N HIS A 30 -7.94 -11.52 12.43
CA HIS A 30 -8.61 -10.32 11.94
C HIS A 30 -9.01 -10.50 10.48
N LYS A 31 -10.21 -10.02 10.13
CA LYS A 31 -10.68 -9.97 8.74
C LYS A 31 -9.84 -8.89 8.05
N GLN A 32 -8.98 -9.31 7.13
CA GLN A 32 -8.13 -8.41 6.36
C GLN A 32 -8.94 -7.92 5.15
N GLU A 33 -8.91 -6.63 4.86
CA GLU A 33 -9.50 -6.08 3.66
C GLU A 33 -8.78 -6.57 2.40
N TYR A 34 -9.54 -6.73 1.30
CA TYR A 34 -8.97 -7.20 0.05
C TYR A 34 -7.92 -6.21 -0.46
N GLY A 35 -6.75 -6.71 -0.86
CA GLY A 35 -5.65 -5.89 -1.35
C GLY A 35 -4.70 -5.36 -0.29
N THR A 36 -5.04 -5.45 0.99
CA THR A 36 -4.21 -4.96 2.10
C THR A 36 -3.32 -6.07 2.65
N SER A 37 -2.04 -5.80 2.80
CA SER A 37 -1.11 -6.73 3.46
C SER A 37 -1.31 -6.72 4.98
N LYS A 38 -0.82 -7.80 5.65
CA LYS A 38 -0.83 -7.81 7.12
C LYS A 38 0.00 -6.66 7.70
N LEU A 39 1.10 -6.31 7.06
CA LEU A 39 1.97 -5.23 7.50
C LEU A 39 1.26 -3.88 7.45
N GLU A 40 0.55 -3.59 6.36
CA GLU A 40 -0.26 -2.38 6.22
C GLU A 40 -1.39 -2.32 7.26
N TYR A 41 -2.10 -3.44 7.46
CA TYR A 41 -3.16 -3.51 8.46
C TYR A 41 -2.62 -3.23 9.89
N ASP A 42 -1.54 -3.92 10.28
CA ASP A 42 -0.92 -3.73 11.59
C ASP A 42 -0.41 -2.28 11.74
N PHE A 43 0.17 -1.71 10.67
CA PHE A 43 0.63 -0.32 10.64
C PHE A 43 -0.50 0.69 10.87
N ALA A 44 -1.62 0.53 10.17
CA ALA A 44 -2.77 1.41 10.35
C ALA A 44 -3.26 1.41 11.78
N HIS A 45 -3.48 0.21 12.33
CA HIS A 45 -3.97 0.03 13.70
C HIS A 45 -2.98 0.55 14.75
N ASP A 46 -1.68 0.26 14.58
CA ASP A 46 -0.68 0.57 15.61
C ASP A 46 -0.18 2.02 15.58
N PHE A 47 -0.29 2.68 14.45
CA PHE A 47 0.18 4.06 14.28
C PHE A 47 -0.93 5.04 13.91
N LEU A 48 -1.64 4.84 12.80
CA LEU A 48 -2.58 5.85 12.31
C LEU A 48 -3.80 6.00 13.22
N ASP A 49 -4.40 4.89 13.65
CA ASP A 49 -5.56 4.90 14.55
C ASP A 49 -5.17 5.47 15.93
N LYS A 50 -4.01 5.07 16.48
CA LYS A 50 -3.54 5.57 17.78
C LYS A 50 -3.20 7.07 17.76
N LEU A 51 -2.80 7.59 16.60
CA LEU A 51 -2.56 9.02 16.40
C LEU A 51 -3.86 9.79 16.06
N GLY A 52 -4.99 9.10 15.93
CA GLY A 52 -6.29 9.71 15.60
C GLY A 52 -6.34 10.30 14.20
N LEU A 53 -5.54 9.80 13.27
CA LEU A 53 -5.50 10.29 11.90
C LEU A 53 -6.68 9.73 11.09
N LYS A 54 -7.23 10.56 10.20
CA LYS A 54 -8.19 10.12 9.18
C LYS A 54 -7.43 9.76 7.92
N TYR A 55 -7.74 8.61 7.34
CA TYR A 55 -7.07 8.11 6.15
C TYR A 55 -7.99 7.24 5.30
N VAL A 56 -7.64 7.12 4.03
CA VAL A 56 -8.26 6.20 3.07
C VAL A 56 -7.23 5.13 2.71
N TYR A 57 -7.64 3.87 2.78
CA TYR A 57 -6.86 2.73 2.28
C TYR A 57 -6.86 2.69 0.77
N GLN A 58 -5.75 2.24 0.19
CA GLN A 58 -5.63 1.94 -1.24
C GLN A 58 -6.11 3.10 -2.11
N PHE A 59 -5.54 4.29 -1.87
CA PHE A 59 -5.84 5.46 -2.66
C PHE A 59 -5.37 5.28 -4.10
N GLU A 60 -6.29 5.33 -5.07
CA GLU A 60 -6.00 5.14 -6.47
C GLU A 60 -5.55 6.42 -7.18
N ALA A 61 -4.33 6.42 -7.71
CA ALA A 61 -3.88 7.37 -8.72
C ALA A 61 -4.30 6.86 -10.11
N LYS A 62 -5.47 7.29 -10.57
CA LYS A 62 -6.16 6.73 -11.76
C LYS A 62 -5.34 6.85 -13.04
N ASP A 63 -4.66 7.97 -13.23
CA ASP A 63 -3.87 8.29 -14.42
C ASP A 63 -2.67 7.36 -14.60
N ILE A 64 -2.04 6.93 -13.50
CA ILE A 64 -0.96 5.95 -13.52
C ILE A 64 -1.40 4.52 -13.18
N LYS A 65 -2.70 4.32 -12.85
CA LYS A 65 -3.29 3.02 -12.44
C LYS A 65 -2.50 2.34 -11.32
N ARG A 66 -2.20 3.10 -10.28
CA ARG A 66 -1.48 2.63 -9.09
C ARG A 66 -2.22 3.03 -7.83
N PHE A 67 -2.03 2.21 -6.80
CA PHE A 67 -2.61 2.45 -5.47
C PHE A 67 -1.49 2.83 -4.50
N PHE A 68 -1.78 3.81 -3.65
CA PHE A 68 -0.99 4.13 -2.48
C PHE A 68 -1.65 3.51 -1.26
N ASP A 69 -0.86 3.04 -0.30
CA ASP A 69 -1.39 2.29 0.84
C ASP A 69 -2.34 3.15 1.66
N PHE A 70 -1.96 4.40 1.96
CA PHE A 70 -2.81 5.32 2.71
C PHE A 70 -2.77 6.74 2.16
N ALA A 71 -3.95 7.36 2.09
CA ALA A 71 -4.09 8.78 1.86
C ALA A 71 -4.59 9.47 3.14
N VAL A 72 -3.72 10.23 3.81
CA VAL A 72 -4.07 10.94 5.05
C VAL A 72 -4.73 12.27 4.70
N THR A 73 -5.82 12.60 5.40
CA THR A 73 -6.61 13.80 5.15
C THR A 73 -6.93 14.56 6.44
N ALA A 74 -7.36 15.82 6.32
CA ALA A 74 -7.99 16.53 7.42
C ALA A 74 -9.40 15.98 7.66
N GLU A 75 -9.89 16.08 8.90
CA GLU A 75 -11.18 15.50 9.28
C GLU A 75 -12.34 16.09 8.46
N GLU A 76 -12.32 17.37 8.20
CA GLU A 76 -13.31 18.08 7.38
C GLU A 76 -13.32 17.63 5.91
N ASN A 77 -12.22 17.10 5.40
CA ASN A 77 -12.08 16.61 4.04
C ASN A 77 -12.19 15.09 3.93
N TYR A 78 -12.52 14.42 5.04
CA TYR A 78 -12.68 12.98 5.01
C TYR A 78 -13.92 12.61 4.21
N PRO A 79 -13.77 11.80 3.14
CA PRO A 79 -14.90 11.41 2.32
C PRO A 79 -15.78 10.43 3.10
N TYR A 80 -16.81 10.91 3.76
CA TYR A 80 -17.78 10.08 4.49
C TYR A 80 -18.44 8.99 3.63
N LYS A 81 -18.33 9.08 2.31
CA LYS A 81 -18.85 8.11 1.36
C LYS A 81 -17.85 7.01 0.98
N TYR A 82 -16.57 7.10 1.40
CA TYR A 82 -15.64 5.98 1.32
C TYR A 82 -15.95 4.95 2.39
N VAL A 83 -17.19 4.51 2.43
CA VAL A 83 -17.50 3.23 3.01
C VAL A 83 -16.96 2.24 1.99
N LEU A 84 -15.94 1.50 2.37
CA LEU A 84 -15.50 0.31 1.66
C LEU A 84 -16.69 -0.66 1.59
N LYS A 85 -17.57 -0.45 0.62
CA LYS A 85 -18.52 -1.46 0.22
C LYS A 85 -17.72 -2.58 -0.39
N GLU A 86 -17.86 -3.75 0.18
CA GLU A 86 -17.27 -4.98 -0.32
C GLU A 86 -17.21 -4.98 -1.85
N GLY A 87 -15.99 -4.94 -2.39
CA GLY A 87 -15.71 -5.31 -3.77
C GLY A 87 -15.96 -4.27 -4.86
N ILE A 88 -16.13 -2.99 -4.59
CA ILE A 88 -16.41 -2.02 -5.66
C ILE A 88 -15.39 -0.88 -5.69
N ASN A 89 -14.57 -0.93 -6.72
CA ASN A 89 -13.74 0.16 -7.22
C ASN A 89 -14.57 1.23 -7.96
N SER A 90 -15.64 1.73 -7.38
CA SER A 90 -16.34 2.89 -7.94
C SER A 90 -16.10 4.08 -7.03
N ILE A 91 -15.09 4.85 -7.39
CA ILE A 91 -14.94 6.22 -6.89
C ILE A 91 -16.15 6.98 -7.43
N ASP A 92 -17.06 7.36 -6.55
CA ASP A 92 -18.13 8.27 -6.86
C ASP A 92 -17.53 9.55 -7.47
N GLN A 93 -18.17 10.14 -8.48
CA GLN A 93 -17.65 11.33 -9.19
C GLN A 93 -17.38 12.51 -8.25
N ASP A 94 -18.05 12.57 -7.10
CA ASP A 94 -17.79 13.55 -6.03
C ASP A 94 -16.44 13.33 -5.31
N ALA A 95 -15.83 12.16 -5.40
CA ALA A 95 -14.51 11.88 -4.84
C ALA A 95 -13.35 12.49 -5.67
N GLN A 96 -13.62 13.04 -6.85
CA GLN A 96 -12.60 13.71 -7.67
C GLN A 96 -12.03 14.98 -6.99
N LEU A 97 -12.67 15.48 -5.96
CA LEU A 97 -12.22 16.65 -5.19
C LEU A 97 -11.39 16.28 -3.96
N PHE A 98 -11.22 14.98 -3.67
CA PHE A 98 -10.41 14.55 -2.54
C PHE A 98 -8.92 14.71 -2.85
N ILE A 99 -8.29 15.69 -2.22
CA ILE A 99 -6.84 15.88 -2.27
C ILE A 99 -6.26 15.50 -0.91
N PRO A 100 -5.46 14.43 -0.83
CA PRO A 100 -4.84 14.03 0.43
C PRO A 100 -3.85 15.09 0.91
N ASN A 101 -3.71 15.22 2.22
CA ASN A 101 -2.70 16.07 2.85
C ASN A 101 -1.29 15.52 2.60
N PHE A 102 -1.16 14.21 2.65
CA PHE A 102 0.02 13.44 2.25
C PHE A 102 -0.37 11.97 2.05
N LEU A 103 0.49 11.24 1.37
CA LEU A 103 0.36 9.80 1.14
C LEU A 103 1.37 9.05 1.98
N ILE A 104 1.06 7.79 2.30
CA ILE A 104 1.98 6.87 2.99
C ILE A 104 2.07 5.59 2.17
N GLU A 105 3.31 5.10 1.99
CA GLU A 105 3.66 3.77 1.53
C GLU A 105 4.35 3.00 2.66
N VAL A 106 3.94 1.77 2.88
CA VAL A 106 4.52 0.85 3.85
C VAL A 106 5.36 -0.18 3.11
N ASP A 107 6.64 0.14 2.96
CA ASP A 107 7.56 -0.61 2.12
C ASP A 107 8.10 -1.84 2.86
N GLY A 108 7.71 -3.04 2.42
CA GLY A 108 8.30 -4.29 2.88
C GLY A 108 9.76 -4.38 2.45
N ASP A 109 10.66 -4.63 3.40
CA ASP A 109 12.12 -4.59 3.21
C ASP A 109 12.61 -5.43 2.03
N TYR A 110 12.07 -6.63 1.87
CA TYR A 110 12.45 -7.53 0.79
C TYR A 110 11.89 -7.09 -0.56
N PHE A 111 10.61 -6.73 -0.59
CA PHE A 111 9.89 -6.45 -1.84
C PHE A 111 10.32 -5.14 -2.48
N HIS A 112 10.56 -4.10 -1.67
CA HIS A 112 10.99 -2.76 -2.11
C HIS A 112 12.50 -2.56 -2.01
N SER A 113 13.25 -3.64 -1.67
CA SER A 113 14.71 -3.64 -1.66
C SER A 113 15.30 -2.56 -0.77
N ASN A 114 14.96 -2.63 0.53
CA ASN A 114 15.50 -1.69 1.51
C ASN A 114 17.03 -1.53 1.32
N PRO A 115 17.52 -0.32 1.01
CA PRO A 115 18.94 -0.10 0.68
C PRO A 115 19.89 -0.41 1.83
N LEU A 116 19.39 -0.52 3.06
CA LEU A 116 20.16 -0.95 4.21
C LEU A 116 20.39 -2.47 4.23
N LEU A 117 19.59 -3.25 3.48
CA LEU A 117 19.59 -4.71 3.51
C LEU A 117 19.94 -5.35 2.17
N VAL A 118 19.69 -4.68 1.07
CA VAL A 118 19.87 -5.20 -0.30
C VAL A 118 20.70 -4.24 -1.13
N LYS A 119 21.75 -4.76 -1.76
CA LYS A 119 22.59 -3.97 -2.67
C LYS A 119 21.93 -3.87 -4.05
N GLU A 120 22.14 -2.74 -4.71
CA GLU A 120 21.49 -2.46 -6.01
C GLU A 120 21.86 -3.47 -7.12
N ASN A 121 23.10 -3.97 -7.11
CA ASN A 121 23.58 -4.96 -8.06
C ASN A 121 23.06 -6.38 -7.80
N GLU A 122 22.37 -6.62 -6.66
CA GLU A 122 21.85 -7.92 -6.24
C GLU A 122 20.33 -8.04 -6.45
N LEU A 123 19.68 -7.02 -7.04
CA LEU A 123 18.23 -6.99 -7.23
C LEU A 123 17.77 -8.07 -8.20
N ASN A 124 16.78 -8.85 -7.78
CA ASN A 124 16.08 -9.79 -8.64
C ASN A 124 15.07 -9.06 -9.59
N PRO A 125 14.50 -9.76 -10.60
CA PRO A 125 13.59 -9.13 -11.56
C PRO A 125 12.35 -8.49 -10.93
N MET A 126 11.78 -9.11 -9.88
CA MET A 126 10.62 -8.57 -9.16
C MET A 126 10.99 -7.27 -8.44
N GLN A 127 12.11 -7.24 -7.74
CA GLN A 127 12.61 -6.06 -7.03
C GLN A 127 12.92 -4.89 -7.98
N LYS A 128 13.51 -5.19 -9.15
CA LYS A 128 13.72 -4.18 -10.20
C LYS A 128 12.39 -3.60 -10.70
N HIS A 129 11.39 -4.45 -10.89
CA HIS A 129 10.05 -3.99 -11.28
C HIS A 129 9.41 -3.12 -10.20
N ASN A 130 9.47 -3.54 -8.93
CA ASN A 130 8.92 -2.75 -7.81
C ASN A 130 9.61 -1.39 -7.70
N LYS A 131 10.94 -1.34 -7.83
CA LYS A 131 11.70 -0.08 -7.83
C LYS A 131 11.27 0.86 -8.97
N PHE A 132 10.95 0.32 -10.14
CA PHE A 132 10.37 1.10 -11.24
C PHE A 132 8.99 1.66 -10.88
N VAL A 133 8.12 0.84 -10.26
CA VAL A 133 6.80 1.27 -9.80
C VAL A 133 6.91 2.33 -8.71
N ASP A 134 7.84 2.17 -7.77
CA ASP A 134 8.10 3.13 -6.70
C ASP A 134 8.49 4.50 -7.27
N LYS A 135 9.42 4.50 -8.23
CA LYS A 135 9.83 5.73 -8.93
C LYS A 135 8.65 6.40 -9.64
N LEU A 136 7.79 5.63 -10.31
CA LEU A 136 6.58 6.16 -10.96
C LEU A 136 5.63 6.83 -9.95
N LYS A 137 5.46 6.23 -8.78
CA LYS A 137 4.66 6.80 -7.68
C LYS A 137 5.29 8.08 -7.13
N ASP A 138 6.61 8.10 -6.95
CA ASP A 138 7.34 9.28 -6.47
C ASP A 138 7.22 10.46 -7.44
N GLU A 139 7.37 10.20 -8.76
CA GLU A 139 7.22 11.19 -9.81
C GLU A 139 5.78 11.74 -9.86
N TRP A 140 4.78 10.85 -9.75
CA TRP A 140 3.38 11.24 -9.68
C TRP A 140 3.10 12.17 -8.50
N CYS A 141 3.58 11.83 -7.32
CA CYS A 141 3.45 12.66 -6.12
C CYS A 141 4.09 14.04 -6.31
N GLY A 142 5.27 14.09 -6.94
CA GLY A 142 5.97 15.34 -7.28
C GLY A 142 5.15 16.23 -8.22
N MET A 143 4.59 15.66 -9.30
CA MET A 143 3.75 16.39 -10.25
C MET A 143 2.48 16.96 -9.62
N HIS A 144 1.87 16.23 -8.68
CA HIS A 144 0.64 16.66 -8.00
C HIS A 144 0.90 17.49 -6.73
N CYS A 145 2.17 17.74 -6.39
CA CYS A 145 2.57 18.44 -5.16
C CYS A 145 1.98 17.81 -3.90
N ILE A 146 1.81 16.49 -3.88
CA ILE A 146 1.33 15.72 -2.74
C ILE A 146 2.55 15.06 -2.07
N PRO A 147 2.85 15.36 -0.80
CA PRO A 147 3.96 14.71 -0.13
C PRO A 147 3.74 13.21 0.03
N LEU A 148 4.78 12.43 -0.21
CA LEU A 148 4.79 10.98 0.00
C LEU A 148 5.74 10.63 1.15
N LEU A 149 5.24 9.91 2.14
CA LEU A 149 5.99 9.35 3.26
C LEU A 149 6.18 7.85 3.03
N ARG A 150 7.43 7.42 2.85
CA ARG A 150 7.77 5.99 2.78
C ARG A 150 8.27 5.51 4.13
N ILE A 151 7.73 4.39 4.59
CA ILE A 151 8.03 3.81 5.90
C ILE A 151 8.43 2.35 5.71
N TRP A 152 9.69 2.04 6.07
CA TRP A 152 10.23 0.71 5.94
C TRP A 152 9.73 -0.25 7.02
N GLU A 153 9.45 -1.50 6.64
CA GLU A 153 9.10 -2.57 7.58
C GLU A 153 10.09 -2.68 8.76
N ASN A 154 11.39 -2.54 8.50
CA ASN A 154 12.41 -2.56 9.54
C ASN A 154 12.26 -1.42 10.55
N ASP A 155 11.89 -0.21 10.11
CA ASP A 155 11.65 0.92 11.01
C ASP A 155 10.37 0.69 11.85
N ILE A 156 9.30 0.16 11.25
CA ILE A 156 8.07 -0.21 11.97
C ILE A 156 8.39 -1.18 13.12
N ARG A 157 9.21 -2.19 12.84
CA ARG A 157 9.53 -3.26 13.80
C ARG A 157 10.53 -2.84 14.87
N LYS A 158 11.56 -2.06 14.50
CA LYS A 158 12.71 -1.77 15.39
C LYS A 158 12.70 -0.35 15.95
N ASN A 159 12.09 0.60 15.25
CA ASN A 159 12.17 2.02 15.56
C ASN A 159 10.77 2.70 15.59
N PRO A 160 9.77 2.17 16.31
CA PRO A 160 8.40 2.70 16.26
C PRO A 160 8.31 4.18 16.66
N LYS A 161 9.16 4.66 17.56
CA LYS A 161 9.23 6.08 17.92
C LYS A 161 9.67 6.97 16.75
N LYS A 162 10.63 6.50 15.94
CA LYS A 162 11.05 7.19 14.71
C LYS A 162 9.87 7.31 13.74
N VAL A 163 9.13 6.22 13.55
CA VAL A 163 7.95 6.18 12.67
C VAL A 163 6.89 7.18 13.13
N ILE A 164 6.57 7.22 14.43
CA ILE A 164 5.64 8.19 15.00
C ILE A 164 6.10 9.62 14.73
N ASN A 165 7.38 9.93 14.96
CA ASN A 165 7.93 11.27 14.71
C ASN A 165 7.79 11.67 13.23
N MET A 166 8.12 10.77 12.28
CA MET A 166 7.97 11.02 10.85
C MET A 166 6.51 11.34 10.49
N ILE A 167 5.54 10.57 10.98
CA ILE A 167 4.11 10.79 10.74
C ILE A 167 3.67 12.15 11.32
N CYS A 168 4.10 12.48 12.53
CA CYS A 168 3.78 13.75 13.19
C CYS A 168 4.37 14.94 12.41
N GLU A 169 5.59 14.86 11.92
CA GLU A 169 6.22 15.90 11.11
C GLU A 169 5.45 16.17 9.82
N TYR A 170 5.04 15.11 9.09
CA TYR A 170 4.21 15.24 7.89
C TYR A 170 2.84 15.84 8.20
N SER A 171 2.21 15.43 9.31
CA SER A 171 0.91 15.96 9.74
C SER A 171 1.02 17.45 10.10
N LEU A 172 2.07 17.88 10.81
CA LEU A 172 2.31 19.27 11.14
C LEU A 172 2.59 20.12 9.90
N ALA A 173 3.39 19.61 8.98
CA ALA A 173 3.67 20.28 7.70
C ALA A 173 2.40 20.43 6.85
N ALA A 174 1.53 19.44 6.86
CA ALA A 174 0.23 19.49 6.18
C ALA A 174 -0.67 20.59 6.77
N LYS A 175 -0.81 20.65 8.09
CA LYS A 175 -1.57 21.70 8.78
C LYS A 175 -1.05 23.11 8.47
N LYS A 176 0.27 23.29 8.47
CA LYS A 176 0.89 24.58 8.10
C LYS A 176 0.54 25.00 6.67
N ARG A 177 0.61 24.06 5.70
CA ARG A 177 0.23 24.33 4.30
C ARG A 177 -1.22 24.74 4.16
N GLN A 178 -2.11 24.07 4.90
CA GLN A 178 -3.54 24.39 4.90
C GLN A 178 -3.80 25.80 5.42
N LEU A 179 -3.24 26.15 6.58
CA LEU A 179 -3.36 27.49 7.16
C LEU A 179 -2.86 28.60 6.21
N ILE A 180 -1.74 28.36 5.51
CA ILE A 180 -1.22 29.33 4.52
C ILE A 180 -2.21 29.50 3.35
N LYS A 181 -2.83 28.41 2.86
CA LYS A 181 -3.83 28.47 1.78
C LYS A 181 -5.07 29.23 2.21
N GLU A 182 -5.55 29.04 3.43
CA GLU A 182 -6.72 29.72 4.00
C GLU A 182 -6.47 31.22 4.18
N ASN A 183 -5.30 31.60 4.71
CA ASN A 183 -4.93 33.01 4.89
C ASN A 183 -4.81 33.75 3.55
N ARG A 184 -4.38 33.08 2.48
CA ARG A 184 -4.31 33.68 1.13
C ARG A 184 -5.68 33.90 0.48
N LYS A 185 -6.72 33.19 0.93
CA LYS A 185 -8.09 33.30 0.40
C LYS A 185 -8.92 34.38 1.11
N ARG A 186 -8.44 34.93 2.25
CA ARG A 186 -9.14 36.01 2.95
C ARG A 186 -8.91 37.33 2.19
N PRO A 187 -9.95 37.97 1.64
CA PRO A 187 -9.80 39.30 1.06
C PRO A 187 -9.41 40.29 2.17
N HIS A 188 -8.54 41.23 1.87
CA HIS A 188 -8.22 42.37 2.72
C HIS A 188 -9.38 43.36 2.77
#